data_789d6ee5209d1895c7da72a017fdff8d
#
_entry.id   789d6ee5209d1895c7da72a017fdff8d
#
_cell.length_a   1.000
_cell.length_b   1.000
_cell.length_c   1.000
_cell.angle_alpha   90.00
_cell.angle_beta   90.00
_cell.angle_gamma   90.00
#
_symmetry.space_group_name_H-M   'P 1'
#
loop_
_entity.id
_entity.type
_entity.pdbx_description
1 polymer ?
#
loop_
_entity_poly.entity_id
_entity_poly.type
_entity_poly.pdbx_seq_one_letter_code
_entity_poly.pdbx_strand_id
1 'polypeptide(L)'
;LVDLETENFLSDINTSIKIFNQHLGYNPTFFSYPFGEYSKTIKDFISKNFDFAFGQHSGVIDINKDRHELPRFPINEKYGDLERFKFLINLSPLQYKSLKPEDKYITDNNPPKLSVEFFENQKNIRMPCPQLRFRWSS
;
A
#
# COMPACT_ATOMS: atom_id res chain seq x y z
N LEU A 1 -21.03 5.97 -14.25
CA LEU A 1 -20.69 7.07 -13.35
C LEU A 1 -19.29 6.92 -12.78
N VAL A 2 -18.92 5.71 -12.35
CA VAL A 2 -17.54 5.41 -11.89
C VAL A 2 -16.53 5.64 -13.02
N ASP A 3 -16.90 5.36 -14.24
CA ASP A 3 -16.02 5.48 -15.41
C ASP A 3 -15.64 6.93 -15.71
N LEU A 4 -16.58 7.87 -15.63
CA LEU A 4 -16.32 9.29 -15.94
C LEU A 4 -15.39 9.95 -14.90
N GLU A 5 -15.58 9.67 -13.62
CA GLU A 5 -14.67 10.16 -12.56
C GLU A 5 -13.29 9.56 -12.71
N THR A 6 -13.20 8.28 -13.05
CA THR A 6 -11.92 7.60 -13.31
C THR A 6 -11.23 8.21 -14.54
N GLU A 7 -11.94 8.45 -15.65
CA GLU A 7 -11.37 9.07 -16.85
C GLU A 7 -10.84 10.48 -16.57
N ASN A 8 -11.58 11.30 -15.85
CA ASN A 8 -11.14 12.63 -15.45
C ASN A 8 -9.87 12.56 -14.59
N PHE A 9 -9.84 11.65 -13.61
CA PHE A 9 -8.67 11.46 -12.76
C PHE A 9 -7.42 11.03 -13.56
N LEU A 10 -7.56 10.09 -14.50
CA LEU A 10 -6.46 9.67 -15.36
C LEU A 10 -5.97 10.80 -16.29
N SER A 11 -6.88 11.62 -16.78
CA SER A 11 -6.57 12.82 -17.58
C SER A 11 -5.77 13.84 -16.78
N ASP A 12 -6.14 14.09 -15.53
CA ASP A 12 -5.44 15.00 -14.62
C ASP A 12 -4.02 14.51 -14.32
N ILE A 13 -3.86 13.20 -14.09
CA ILE A 13 -2.53 12.62 -13.87
C ILE A 13 -1.65 12.80 -15.12
N ASN A 14 -2.18 12.50 -16.32
CA ASN A 14 -1.44 12.71 -17.56
C ASN A 14 -1.02 14.16 -17.75
N THR A 15 -1.90 15.10 -17.44
CA THR A 15 -1.61 16.53 -17.48
C THR A 15 -0.53 16.91 -16.48
N SER A 16 -0.61 16.40 -15.28
CA SER A 16 0.40 16.62 -14.22
C SER A 16 1.77 16.07 -14.60
N ILE A 17 1.86 14.90 -15.20
CA ILE A 17 3.11 14.32 -15.72
C ILE A 17 3.73 15.23 -16.79
N LYS A 18 2.92 15.73 -17.72
CA LYS A 18 3.38 16.66 -18.78
C LYS A 18 3.94 17.95 -18.20
N ILE A 19 3.19 18.57 -17.28
CA ILE A 19 3.62 19.80 -16.61
C ILE A 19 4.92 19.57 -15.84
N PHE A 20 5.01 18.47 -15.08
CA PHE A 20 6.22 18.11 -14.34
C PHE A 20 7.43 17.97 -15.28
N ASN A 21 7.26 17.24 -16.39
CA ASN A 21 8.32 17.06 -17.37
C ASN A 21 8.73 18.38 -18.03
N GLN A 22 7.78 19.25 -18.38
CA GLN A 22 8.05 20.56 -18.97
C GLN A 22 8.89 21.45 -18.07
N HIS A 23 8.67 21.40 -16.76
CA HIS A 23 9.39 22.24 -15.80
C HIS A 23 10.72 21.65 -15.34
N LEU A 24 10.83 20.32 -15.24
CA LEU A 24 11.98 19.66 -14.64
C LEU A 24 12.82 18.84 -15.62
N GLY A 25 12.31 18.59 -16.83
CA GLY A 25 13.03 17.87 -17.89
C GLY A 25 13.06 16.35 -17.74
N TYR A 26 12.33 15.78 -16.76
CA TYR A 26 12.20 14.33 -16.57
C TYR A 26 10.80 13.98 -16.08
N ASN A 27 10.42 12.70 -16.17
CA ASN A 27 9.13 12.23 -15.65
C ASN A 27 9.21 11.91 -14.16
N PRO A 28 8.12 12.12 -13.39
CA PRO A 28 8.06 11.71 -11.99
C PRO A 28 8.11 10.17 -11.87
N THR A 29 8.88 9.67 -10.93
CA THR A 29 9.02 8.23 -10.68
C THR A 29 8.16 7.72 -9.52
N PHE A 30 7.72 8.63 -8.65
CA PHE A 30 6.92 8.32 -7.46
C PHE A 30 5.52 8.92 -7.57
N PHE A 31 4.54 8.14 -7.15
CA PHE A 31 3.15 8.58 -7.04
C PHE A 31 2.61 8.35 -5.62
N SER A 32 1.72 9.19 -5.15
CA SER A 32 0.98 9.00 -3.91
C SER A 32 -0.50 9.10 -4.19
N TYR A 33 -1.23 8.02 -3.91
CA TYR A 33 -2.69 8.01 -4.10
C TYR A 33 -3.36 9.04 -3.20
N PRO A 34 -4.21 9.93 -3.75
CA PRO A 34 -5.04 10.82 -2.95
C PRO A 34 -5.85 10.01 -1.94
N PHE A 35 -5.79 10.41 -0.67
CA PHE A 35 -6.42 9.70 0.46
C PHE A 35 -6.00 8.24 0.63
N GLY A 36 -5.04 7.74 -0.17
CA GLY A 36 -4.61 6.35 -0.20
C GLY A 36 -5.60 5.41 -0.89
N GLU A 37 -6.60 5.96 -1.58
CA GLU A 37 -7.65 5.20 -2.26
C GLU A 37 -7.34 5.04 -3.75
N TYR A 38 -7.58 3.85 -4.26
CA TYR A 38 -7.39 3.54 -5.68
C TYR A 38 -8.19 2.31 -6.09
N SER A 39 -8.69 2.32 -7.31
CA SER A 39 -9.26 1.15 -7.97
C SER A 39 -8.18 0.34 -8.71
N LYS A 40 -8.51 -0.87 -9.12
CA LYS A 40 -7.62 -1.67 -9.97
C LYS A 40 -7.25 -0.93 -11.25
N THR A 41 -8.21 -0.27 -11.90
CA THR A 41 -7.99 0.52 -13.13
C THR A 41 -6.99 1.65 -12.91
N ILE A 42 -7.13 2.40 -11.81
CA ILE A 42 -6.19 3.47 -11.44
C ILE A 42 -4.80 2.88 -11.18
N LYS A 43 -4.70 1.81 -10.42
CA LYS A 43 -3.43 1.15 -10.12
C LYS A 43 -2.74 0.63 -11.39
N ASP A 44 -3.48 0.01 -12.30
CA ASP A 44 -2.95 -0.48 -13.58
C ASP A 44 -2.42 0.66 -14.46
N PHE A 45 -3.04 1.84 -14.41
CA PHE A 45 -2.55 3.04 -15.08
C PHE A 45 -1.28 3.58 -14.40
N ILE A 46 -1.28 3.71 -13.08
CA ILE A 46 -0.14 4.22 -12.30
C ILE A 46 1.07 3.32 -12.49
N SER A 47 0.90 2.00 -12.52
CA SER A 47 2.00 1.04 -12.71
C SER A 47 2.71 1.14 -14.07
N LYS A 48 2.06 1.74 -15.08
CA LYS A 48 2.65 1.97 -16.40
C LYS A 48 3.41 3.30 -16.49
N ASN A 49 3.16 4.23 -15.57
CA ASN A 49 3.68 5.61 -15.66
C ASN A 49 4.64 5.97 -14.52
N PHE A 50 4.66 5.19 -13.43
CA PHE A 50 5.49 5.45 -12.25
C PHE A 50 6.19 4.17 -11.80
N ASP A 51 7.37 4.30 -11.21
CA ASP A 51 8.13 3.17 -10.69
C ASP A 51 7.57 2.66 -9.36
N PHE A 52 7.01 3.58 -8.56
CA PHE A 52 6.49 3.30 -7.22
C PHE A 52 5.24 4.11 -6.92
N ALA A 53 4.29 3.52 -6.19
CA ALA A 53 3.13 4.24 -5.69
C ALA A 53 2.83 3.92 -4.22
N PHE A 54 2.42 4.96 -3.48
CA PHE A 54 2.23 4.91 -2.03
C PHE A 54 0.76 5.11 -1.66
N GLY A 55 0.25 4.18 -0.86
CA GLY A 55 -1.03 4.34 -0.16
C GLY A 55 -0.90 5.19 1.12
N GLN A 56 -1.93 5.16 1.97
CA GLN A 56 -1.90 5.81 3.30
C GLN A 56 -1.89 4.82 4.46
N HIS A 57 -1.89 3.53 4.19
CA HIS A 57 -1.79 2.51 5.25
C HIS A 57 -0.38 2.47 5.83
N SER A 58 -0.29 2.28 7.14
CA SER A 58 0.99 2.16 7.85
C SER A 58 1.58 0.77 7.70
N GLY A 59 2.87 0.70 7.43
CA GLY A 59 3.58 -0.57 7.29
C GLY A 59 5.01 -0.41 6.83
N VAL A 60 5.75 -1.50 6.84
CA VAL A 60 7.12 -1.57 6.33
C VAL A 60 7.09 -1.99 4.87
N ILE A 61 7.90 -1.34 4.05
CA ILE A 61 8.05 -1.69 2.64
C ILE A 61 8.73 -3.05 2.51
N ASP A 62 8.11 -3.97 1.77
CA ASP A 62 8.70 -5.22 1.34
C ASP A 62 8.97 -5.13 -0.17
N ILE A 63 10.24 -5.18 -0.56
CA ILE A 63 10.66 -5.07 -1.97
C ILE A 63 10.17 -6.23 -2.85
N ASN A 64 9.75 -7.34 -2.25
CA ASN A 64 9.20 -8.50 -2.94
C ASN A 64 7.67 -8.41 -3.13
N LYS A 65 7.04 -7.36 -2.61
CA LYS A 65 5.62 -7.10 -2.77
C LYS A 65 5.36 -6.09 -3.88
N ASP A 66 4.08 -5.79 -4.10
CA ASP A 66 3.66 -4.86 -5.13
C ASP A 66 4.20 -3.44 -4.87
N ARG A 67 4.94 -2.92 -5.84
CA ARG A 67 5.55 -1.57 -5.78
C ARG A 67 4.54 -0.44 -5.90
N HIS A 68 3.32 -0.76 -6.31
CA HIS A 68 2.27 0.23 -6.53
C HIS A 68 1.21 0.22 -5.43
N GLU A 69 1.54 -0.40 -4.28
CA GLU A 69 0.74 -0.41 -3.05
C GLU A 69 1.60 -0.20 -1.80
N LEU A 70 2.65 0.59 -1.89
CA LEU A 70 3.61 0.73 -0.80
C LEU A 70 2.98 1.41 0.42
N PRO A 71 3.22 0.87 1.62
CA PRO A 71 2.84 1.52 2.86
C PRO A 71 3.76 2.69 3.18
N ARG A 72 3.32 3.55 4.11
CA ARG A 72 4.14 4.64 4.65
C ARG A 72 3.76 4.94 6.09
N PHE A 73 4.72 5.36 6.91
CA PHE A 73 4.45 5.85 8.25
C PHE A 73 4.33 7.37 8.23
N PRO A 74 3.32 7.96 8.89
CA PRO A 74 3.25 9.41 9.05
C PRO A 74 4.35 9.88 10.00
N ILE A 75 5.12 10.88 9.58
CA ILE A 75 6.12 11.59 10.38
C ILE A 75 5.70 13.06 10.38
N ASN A 76 5.02 13.48 11.41
CA ASN A 76 4.56 14.85 11.63
C ASN A 76 4.77 15.23 13.09
N GLU A 77 4.38 16.42 13.52
CA GLU A 77 4.54 16.92 14.89
C GLU A 77 4.04 15.94 15.96
N LYS A 78 2.92 15.24 15.70
CA LYS A 78 2.34 14.28 16.63
C LYS A 78 3.05 12.92 16.64
N TYR A 79 3.62 12.51 15.49
CA TYR A 79 4.15 11.17 15.26
C TYR A 79 5.63 11.15 14.87
N GLY A 80 6.33 12.28 15.01
CA GLY A 80 7.72 12.47 14.57
C GLY A 80 8.74 12.51 15.70
N ASP A 81 8.42 11.99 16.89
CA ASP A 81 9.40 11.89 17.95
C ASP A 81 10.54 10.91 17.59
N LEU A 82 11.74 11.18 18.13
CA LEU A 82 12.96 10.46 17.76
C LEU A 82 12.90 8.96 18.15
N GLU A 83 12.30 8.63 19.25
CA GLU A 83 12.23 7.23 19.72
C GLU A 83 11.29 6.41 18.82
N ARG A 84 10.15 7.00 18.43
CA ARG A 84 9.28 6.40 17.44
C ARG A 84 9.98 6.23 16.09
N PHE A 85 10.70 7.24 15.62
CA PHE A 85 11.47 7.16 14.38
C PHE A 85 12.49 6.01 14.43
N LYS A 86 13.30 5.92 15.48
CA LYS A 86 14.25 4.83 15.70
C LYS A 86 13.55 3.46 15.69
N PHE A 87 12.39 3.35 16.33
CA PHE A 87 11.59 2.13 16.32
C PHE A 87 11.16 1.76 14.90
N LEU A 88 10.62 2.71 14.14
CA LEU A 88 10.08 2.47 12.80
C LEU A 88 11.16 2.03 11.79
N ILE A 89 12.35 2.64 11.81
CA ILE A 89 13.45 2.28 10.90
C ILE A 89 14.06 0.91 11.20
N ASN A 90 13.82 0.35 12.37
CA ASN A 90 14.27 -0.99 12.76
C ASN A 90 13.21 -2.08 12.55
N LEU A 91 12.03 -1.74 12.07
CA LEU A 91 11.00 -2.73 11.74
C LEU A 91 11.38 -3.51 10.49
N SER A 92 11.06 -4.80 10.50
CA SER A 92 11.15 -5.66 9.33
C SER A 92 9.77 -5.96 8.77
N PRO A 93 9.62 -6.12 7.45
CA PRO A 93 8.34 -6.48 6.85
C PRO A 93 7.89 -7.86 7.31
N LEU A 94 6.58 -7.98 7.61
CA LEU A 94 5.99 -9.26 7.97
C LEU A 94 5.97 -10.19 6.74
N GLN A 95 6.69 -11.28 6.83
CA GLN A 95 6.72 -12.28 5.77
C GLN A 95 5.53 -13.23 5.93
N TYR A 96 4.74 -13.39 4.88
CA TYR A 96 3.62 -14.32 4.82
C TYR A 96 3.54 -14.97 3.44
N LYS A 97 3.03 -16.19 3.39
CA LYS A 97 2.89 -16.97 2.17
C LYS A 97 1.67 -16.52 1.36
N SER A 98 0.54 -16.34 2.02
CA SER A 98 -0.68 -15.85 1.39
C SER A 98 -1.52 -15.01 2.35
N LEU A 99 -2.28 -14.08 1.78
CA LEU A 99 -3.25 -13.23 2.48
C LEU A 99 -4.55 -13.25 1.69
N LYS A 100 -5.66 -13.57 2.34
CA LYS A 100 -6.99 -13.56 1.71
C LYS A 100 -7.93 -12.65 2.51
N PRO A 101 -8.85 -11.91 1.87
CA PRO A 101 -9.01 -11.80 0.41
C PRO A 101 -7.85 -11.05 -0.24
N GLU A 102 -7.51 -11.42 -1.48
CA GLU A 102 -6.50 -10.73 -2.28
C GLU A 102 -7.03 -9.40 -2.81
N ASP A 103 -8.33 -9.38 -3.14
CA ASP A 103 -8.99 -8.16 -3.56
C ASP A 103 -9.42 -7.33 -2.35
N LYS A 104 -9.03 -6.06 -2.35
CA LYS A 104 -9.40 -5.09 -1.31
C LYS A 104 -10.81 -4.52 -1.52
N TYR A 105 -11.35 -4.63 -2.73
CA TYR A 105 -12.72 -4.23 -3.06
C TYR A 105 -13.67 -5.41 -2.84
N ILE A 106 -14.30 -5.42 -1.69
CA ILE A 106 -15.20 -6.50 -1.27
C ILE A 106 -16.62 -6.06 -1.59
N THR A 107 -17.21 -6.67 -2.63
CA THR A 107 -18.59 -6.39 -3.04
C THR A 107 -19.61 -7.30 -2.38
N ASP A 108 -19.28 -8.59 -2.16
CA ASP A 108 -20.29 -9.61 -1.91
C ASP A 108 -20.19 -10.32 -0.55
N ASN A 109 -19.14 -10.12 0.21
CA ASN A 109 -18.92 -10.85 1.47
C ASN A 109 -18.40 -9.92 2.57
N ASN A 110 -19.31 -9.17 3.20
CA ASN A 110 -18.98 -8.17 4.21
C ASN A 110 -19.60 -8.54 5.58
N PRO A 111 -18.80 -8.76 6.64
CA PRO A 111 -17.34 -8.67 6.70
C PRO A 111 -16.65 -9.88 6.04
N PRO A 112 -15.54 -9.66 5.32
CA PRO A 112 -14.78 -10.74 4.70
C PRO A 112 -14.04 -11.56 5.75
N LYS A 113 -13.86 -12.85 5.47
CA LYS A 113 -13.00 -13.71 6.28
C LYS A 113 -11.54 -13.44 5.95
N LEU A 114 -10.83 -12.78 6.88
CA LEU A 114 -9.39 -12.60 6.76
C LEU A 114 -8.67 -13.92 7.06
N SER A 115 -7.79 -14.35 6.15
CA SER A 115 -6.92 -15.51 6.32
C SER A 115 -5.49 -15.14 5.94
N VAL A 116 -4.55 -15.41 6.85
CA VAL A 116 -3.11 -15.20 6.62
C VAL A 116 -2.39 -16.53 6.82
N GLU A 117 -1.64 -16.95 5.80
CA GLU A 117 -0.80 -18.13 5.86
C GLU A 117 0.65 -17.70 5.99
N PHE A 118 1.34 -18.17 7.05
CA PHE A 118 2.74 -17.85 7.31
C PHE A 118 3.67 -18.99 6.88
N PHE A 119 4.94 -18.68 6.67
CA PHE A 119 5.97 -19.69 6.48
C PHE A 119 6.24 -20.44 7.79
N GLU A 120 6.54 -21.73 7.73
CA GLU A 120 6.70 -22.61 8.91
C GLU A 120 7.80 -22.17 9.90
N ASN A 121 8.81 -21.48 9.43
CA ASN A 121 9.93 -20.99 10.23
C ASN A 121 9.65 -19.70 11.03
N GLN A 122 8.43 -19.15 10.94
CA GLN A 122 8.06 -17.88 11.61
C GLN A 122 7.25 -18.07 12.90
N LYS A 123 7.51 -19.12 13.65
CA LYS A 123 6.76 -19.48 14.88
C LYS A 123 6.83 -18.45 16.04
N ASN A 124 7.71 -17.44 15.94
CA ASN A 124 7.96 -16.46 17.01
C ASN A 124 7.39 -15.06 16.75
N ILE A 125 6.44 -14.91 15.83
CA ILE A 125 5.80 -13.61 15.61
C ILE A 125 4.86 -13.30 16.78
N ARG A 126 5.25 -12.35 17.63
CA ARG A 126 4.35 -11.77 18.62
C ARG A 126 3.42 -10.78 17.94
N MET A 127 2.17 -11.16 17.76
CA MET A 127 1.14 -10.24 17.28
C MET A 127 0.59 -9.43 18.45
N PRO A 128 0.65 -8.09 18.41
CA PRO A 128 0.21 -7.24 19.51
C PRO A 128 -1.32 -7.15 19.66
N CYS A 129 -2.09 -7.79 18.78
CA CYS A 129 -3.56 -7.70 18.81
C CYS A 129 -4.19 -9.03 19.27
N PRO A 130 -4.76 -9.10 20.49
CA PRO A 130 -5.37 -10.32 21.01
C PRO A 130 -6.71 -10.69 20.34
N GLN A 131 -7.25 -9.83 19.47
CA GLN A 131 -8.56 -10.06 18.83
C GLN A 131 -8.47 -10.79 17.49
N LEU A 132 -7.28 -10.95 16.90
CA LEU A 132 -7.06 -11.71 15.68
C LEU A 132 -6.70 -13.15 16.04
N ARG A 133 -7.65 -14.07 15.93
CA ARG A 133 -7.39 -15.51 16.06
C ARG A 133 -6.85 -16.05 14.75
N PHE A 134 -5.56 -16.35 14.71
CA PHE A 134 -4.95 -17.06 13.59
C PHE A 134 -5.02 -18.56 13.83
N ARG A 135 -5.40 -19.31 12.81
CA ARG A 135 -5.33 -20.77 12.81
C ARG A 135 -4.07 -21.17 12.09
N TRP A 136 -3.15 -21.81 12.79
CA TRP A 136 -2.01 -22.47 12.16
C TRP A 136 -2.54 -23.77 11.55
N SER A 137 -2.37 -23.97 10.26
CA SER A 137 -2.54 -25.28 9.65
C SER A 137 -1.21 -26.04 9.81
N SER A 138 -1.27 -27.13 10.58
CA SER A 138 -0.20 -28.14 10.67
C SER A 138 -0.06 -28.88 9.36
#